data_72a9b9f83e82c2bad7343a686df0bd9d
#
_entry.id   72a9b9f83e82c2bad7343a686df0bd9d
#
_cell.length_a   1.000
_cell.length_b   1.000
_cell.length_c   1.000
_cell.angle_alpha   90.00
_cell.angle_beta   90.00
_cell.angle_gamma   90.00
#
_symmetry.space_group_name_H-M   'P 1'
#
loop_
_entity.id
_entity.type
_entity.pdbx_description
1 polymer ?
#
loop_
_entity_poly.entity_id
_entity_poly.type
_entity_poly.pdbx_seq_one_letter_code
_entity_poly.pdbx_strand_id
1 'polypeptide(L)'
;MALIQMDFAVRDSRVPGTGWIFGTFQYNGAVSGKPGWQNLVPVGVMFGNDPQNTGDTYTNKQPTQTRINPNILQSAINANVKELPPTHLGWNGRLNGPVDNPISSCMSCHMTAESPQLSPMNPTFQAPDKVPPVGSKEWMRWFQNVPAGQPFDAAAKSTDYSLQLAGGIANFYDWKCTQDGVFVSGGNLCEQSKTSLKLMRSTTPPPTVYPVERGVSNQELE
;
A
#
# COMPACT_ATOMS: atom_id res chain seq x y z
N MET A 1 15.31 -2.60 -20.08
CA MET A 1 14.68 -2.44 -18.75
C MET A 1 13.46 -1.54 -18.94
N ALA A 2 12.28 -1.93 -18.45
CA ALA A 2 11.06 -1.14 -18.54
C ALA A 2 10.62 -0.73 -17.13
N LEU A 3 10.15 0.51 -16.98
CA LEU A 3 9.54 0.98 -15.74
C LEU A 3 8.06 0.57 -15.75
N ILE A 4 7.68 -0.32 -14.86
CA ILE A 4 6.33 -0.90 -14.82
C ILE A 4 5.37 -0.01 -14.05
N GLN A 5 5.84 0.58 -12.96
CA GLN A 5 5.06 1.44 -12.06
C GLN A 5 5.91 2.59 -11.56
N MET A 6 5.30 3.73 -11.33
CA MET A 6 5.90 4.88 -10.66
C MET A 6 4.87 5.50 -9.72
N ASP A 7 5.22 5.59 -8.44
CA ASP A 7 4.37 6.18 -7.43
C ASP A 7 4.91 7.51 -6.95
N PHE A 8 4.02 8.36 -6.48
CA PHE A 8 4.38 9.60 -5.81
C PHE A 8 3.53 9.80 -4.56
N ALA A 9 4.10 10.48 -3.58
CA ALA A 9 3.42 10.95 -2.39
C ALA A 9 3.74 12.43 -2.17
N VAL A 10 2.71 13.22 -1.93
CA VAL A 10 2.81 14.67 -1.73
C VAL A 10 2.12 15.06 -0.44
N ARG A 11 2.84 15.78 0.41
CA ARG A 11 2.29 16.39 1.61
C ARG A 11 1.51 17.65 1.23
N ASP A 12 0.23 17.70 1.59
CA ASP A 12 -0.62 18.87 1.35
C ASP A 12 -1.56 19.09 2.54
N SER A 13 -1.37 20.19 3.27
CA SER A 13 -2.16 20.53 4.45
C SER A 13 -3.63 20.83 4.15
N ARG A 14 -4.00 21.01 2.88
CA ARG A 14 -5.39 21.21 2.45
C ARG A 14 -6.18 19.92 2.40
N VAL A 15 -5.48 18.77 2.41
CA VAL A 15 -6.12 17.45 2.40
C VAL A 15 -6.65 17.13 3.80
N PRO A 16 -7.98 17.00 3.95
CA PRO A 16 -8.57 16.70 5.24
C PRO A 16 -8.27 15.27 5.68
N GLY A 17 -8.03 15.09 6.95
CA GLY A 17 -7.86 13.77 7.59
C GLY A 17 -6.46 13.20 7.51
N THR A 18 -5.84 13.11 6.34
CA THR A 18 -4.50 12.53 6.17
C THR A 18 -3.39 13.54 5.99
N GLY A 19 -3.65 14.63 5.29
CA GLY A 19 -2.63 15.61 4.91
C GLY A 19 -1.70 15.13 3.79
N TRP A 20 -2.04 14.05 3.09
CA TRP A 20 -1.24 13.43 2.04
C TRP A 20 -2.06 13.11 0.80
N ILE A 21 -1.42 13.20 -0.36
CA ILE A 21 -1.92 12.72 -1.65
C ILE A 21 -0.95 11.67 -2.16
N PHE A 22 -1.49 10.52 -2.52
CA PHE A 22 -0.76 9.46 -3.22
C PHE A 22 -1.26 9.34 -4.64
N GLY A 23 -0.38 9.00 -5.55
CA GLY A 23 -0.74 8.74 -6.94
C GLY A 23 0.17 7.71 -7.56
N THR A 24 -0.32 7.04 -8.58
CA THR A 24 0.43 6.01 -9.29
C THR A 24 0.25 6.12 -10.79
N PHE A 25 1.29 5.73 -11.50
CA PHE A 25 1.35 5.53 -12.94
C PHE A 25 1.65 4.07 -13.23
N GLN A 26 1.07 3.55 -14.27
CA GLN A 26 1.38 2.21 -14.75
C GLN A 26 1.93 2.25 -16.17
N TYR A 27 2.74 1.25 -16.50
CA TYR A 27 3.17 1.01 -17.88
C TYR A 27 1.97 0.53 -18.71
N ASN A 28 1.78 1.13 -19.89
CA ASN A 28 0.79 0.69 -20.86
C ASN A 28 1.47 0.24 -22.15
N GLY A 29 1.57 -1.07 -22.34
CA GLY A 29 2.17 -1.67 -23.54
C GLY A 29 1.38 -1.46 -24.84
N ALA A 30 0.12 -1.03 -24.74
CA ALA A 30 -0.71 -0.71 -25.91
C ALA A 30 -0.39 0.66 -26.51
N VAL A 31 0.32 1.53 -25.79
CA VAL A 31 0.78 2.82 -26.32
C VAL A 31 1.97 2.57 -27.23
N SER A 32 1.72 2.58 -28.54
CA SER A 32 2.77 2.34 -29.54
C SER A 32 3.63 3.59 -29.83
N GLY A 33 4.87 3.36 -30.24
CA GLY A 33 5.73 4.40 -30.81
C GLY A 33 6.38 5.36 -29.80
N LYS A 34 6.28 5.10 -28.50
CA LYS A 34 6.93 5.91 -27.48
C LYS A 34 8.02 5.12 -26.74
N PRO A 35 9.19 5.71 -26.50
CA PRO A 35 10.26 5.03 -25.80
C PRO A 35 10.04 4.99 -24.28
N GLY A 36 10.36 3.85 -23.68
CA GLY A 36 10.62 3.69 -22.25
C GLY A 36 9.54 4.22 -21.33
N TRP A 37 9.89 5.20 -20.52
CA TRP A 37 9.04 5.80 -19.50
C TRP A 37 7.83 6.59 -20.05
N GLN A 38 7.82 6.97 -21.32
CA GLN A 38 6.69 7.67 -21.95
C GLN A 38 5.45 6.78 -22.14
N ASN A 39 5.59 5.49 -21.90
CA ASN A 39 4.45 4.57 -21.85
C ASN A 39 3.79 4.51 -20.47
N LEU A 40 4.25 5.28 -19.50
CA LEU A 40 3.57 5.43 -18.22
C LEU A 40 2.32 6.27 -18.39
N VAL A 41 1.20 5.74 -17.92
CA VAL A 41 -0.08 6.43 -17.90
C VAL A 41 -0.57 6.60 -16.48
N PRO A 42 -1.19 7.72 -16.11
CA PRO A 42 -1.71 7.92 -14.77
C PRO A 42 -2.86 6.95 -14.50
N VAL A 43 -2.80 6.27 -13.37
CA VAL A 43 -3.90 5.43 -12.87
C VAL A 43 -4.89 6.29 -12.08
N GLY A 44 -4.39 7.09 -11.17
CA GLY A 44 -5.23 7.93 -10.33
C GLY A 44 -4.48 8.56 -9.17
N VAL A 45 -5.25 9.19 -8.29
CA VAL A 45 -4.79 9.75 -7.02
C VAL A 45 -5.72 9.35 -5.90
N MET A 46 -5.19 9.25 -4.67
CA MET A 46 -5.98 9.08 -3.46
C MET A 46 -5.50 10.04 -2.37
N PHE A 47 -6.43 10.46 -1.52
CA PHE A 47 -6.17 11.38 -0.43
C PHE A 47 -6.77 10.92 0.91
N GLY A 48 -7.20 9.68 0.96
CA GLY A 48 -7.71 8.98 2.14
C GLY A 48 -8.06 7.53 1.81
N ASN A 49 -8.30 6.75 2.85
CA ASN A 49 -8.58 5.31 2.77
C ASN A 49 -10.06 4.95 2.72
N ASP A 50 -10.96 5.92 2.61
CA ASP A 50 -12.41 5.66 2.60
C ASP A 50 -12.87 4.72 3.73
N PRO A 51 -12.72 5.09 5.02
CA PRO A 51 -12.94 4.19 6.15
C PRO A 51 -14.39 3.68 6.26
N GLN A 52 -15.35 4.35 5.62
CA GLN A 52 -16.75 3.92 5.55
C GLN A 52 -17.02 2.87 4.45
N ASN A 53 -16.05 2.65 3.55
CA ASN A 53 -16.19 1.64 2.51
C ASN A 53 -15.69 0.29 3.03
N THR A 54 -16.58 -0.43 3.71
CA THR A 54 -16.30 -1.68 4.42
C THR A 54 -16.88 -2.93 3.76
N GLY A 55 -17.54 -2.78 2.61
CA GLY A 55 -18.17 -3.91 1.92
C GLY A 55 -17.14 -4.84 1.27
N ASP A 56 -17.51 -6.10 1.07
CA ASP A 56 -16.68 -7.12 0.44
C ASP A 56 -16.44 -6.84 -1.04
N THR A 57 -17.38 -6.12 -1.68
CA THR A 57 -17.26 -5.66 -3.05
C THR A 57 -17.47 -4.15 -3.10
N TYR A 58 -16.69 -3.44 -3.89
CA TYR A 58 -16.84 -2.00 -4.02
C TYR A 58 -17.99 -1.58 -4.96
N THR A 59 -18.67 -2.53 -5.59
CA THR A 59 -19.82 -2.30 -6.49
C THR A 59 -20.91 -1.44 -5.87
N ASN A 60 -21.08 -1.53 -4.56
CA ASN A 60 -22.10 -0.77 -3.83
C ASN A 60 -21.58 0.50 -3.14
N LYS A 61 -20.28 0.66 -3.02
CA LYS A 61 -19.65 1.79 -2.31
C LYS A 61 -18.32 2.15 -2.97
N GLN A 62 -18.39 2.85 -4.07
CA GLN A 62 -17.17 3.35 -4.70
C GLN A 62 -16.42 4.29 -3.75
N PRO A 63 -15.09 4.24 -3.73
CA PRO A 63 -14.28 5.16 -2.95
C PRO A 63 -14.58 6.61 -3.30
N THR A 64 -14.64 7.46 -2.29
CA THR A 64 -14.84 8.90 -2.46
C THR A 64 -13.53 9.68 -2.36
N GLN A 65 -12.53 9.09 -1.69
CA GLN A 65 -11.21 9.66 -1.49
C GLN A 65 -10.17 9.15 -2.50
N THR A 66 -10.63 8.41 -3.49
CA THR A 66 -9.87 7.97 -4.66
C THR A 66 -10.46 8.58 -5.92
N ARG A 67 -9.60 9.04 -6.84
CA ARG A 67 -9.99 9.54 -8.16
C ARG A 67 -9.18 8.79 -9.20
N ILE A 68 -9.87 7.93 -9.95
CA ILE A 68 -9.26 7.13 -11.01
C ILE A 68 -9.36 7.87 -12.34
N ASN A 69 -8.33 7.73 -13.14
CA ASN A 69 -8.32 8.23 -14.51
C ASN A 69 -9.39 7.47 -15.33
N PRO A 70 -10.45 8.13 -15.81
CA PRO A 70 -11.51 7.45 -16.54
C PRO A 70 -11.06 6.90 -17.90
N ASN A 71 -9.93 7.37 -18.41
CA ASN A 71 -9.38 6.95 -19.69
C ASN A 71 -8.29 5.89 -19.56
N ILE A 72 -8.12 5.29 -18.36
CA ILE A 72 -7.12 4.27 -18.19
C ILE A 72 -7.55 2.97 -18.87
N LEU A 73 -6.66 2.45 -19.70
CA LEU A 73 -6.87 1.13 -20.32
C LEU A 73 -6.31 0.06 -19.39
N GLN A 74 -7.06 -1.00 -19.22
CA GLN A 74 -6.66 -2.20 -18.45
C GLN A 74 -5.64 -3.02 -19.25
N SER A 75 -4.58 -2.39 -19.69
CA SER A 75 -3.49 -3.10 -20.32
C SER A 75 -2.27 -3.07 -19.42
N ALA A 76 -1.91 -4.22 -18.97
CA ALA A 76 -0.69 -4.38 -18.24
C ALA A 76 0.54 -4.27 -19.17
N ILE A 77 1.50 -5.11 -19.01
CA ILE A 77 2.79 -5.07 -19.69
C ILE A 77 2.64 -5.38 -21.19
N ASN A 78 1.65 -6.16 -21.57
CA ASN A 78 1.41 -6.55 -22.95
C ASN A 78 -0.11 -6.69 -23.22
N ALA A 79 -0.65 -5.92 -24.15
CA ALA A 79 -2.06 -5.96 -24.53
C ALA A 79 -2.54 -7.33 -25.06
N ASN A 80 -1.62 -8.18 -25.49
CA ASN A 80 -1.93 -9.52 -25.99
C ASN A 80 -1.96 -10.59 -24.88
N VAL A 81 -1.57 -10.27 -23.67
CA VAL A 81 -1.60 -11.21 -22.53
C VAL A 81 -2.99 -11.16 -21.90
N LYS A 82 -3.85 -12.09 -22.30
CA LYS A 82 -5.23 -12.18 -21.80
C LYS A 82 -5.34 -12.69 -20.34
N GLU A 83 -4.26 -13.19 -19.78
CA GLU A 83 -4.27 -13.90 -18.49
C GLU A 83 -3.86 -13.04 -17.29
N LEU A 84 -3.35 -11.82 -17.51
CA LEU A 84 -3.05 -10.93 -16.40
C LEU A 84 -4.35 -10.31 -15.87
N PRO A 85 -4.53 -10.30 -14.55
CA PRO A 85 -5.73 -9.71 -13.98
C PRO A 85 -5.86 -8.24 -14.44
N PRO A 86 -7.03 -7.83 -14.94
CA PRO A 86 -7.22 -6.52 -15.55
C PRO A 86 -7.36 -5.41 -14.51
N THR A 87 -6.57 -5.43 -13.44
CA THR A 87 -6.82 -4.49 -12.35
C THR A 87 -5.56 -3.81 -11.85
N HIS A 88 -5.70 -2.52 -11.70
CA HIS A 88 -4.76 -1.55 -11.17
C HIS A 88 -5.23 -0.97 -9.83
N LEU A 89 -6.27 -1.55 -9.24
CA LEU A 89 -6.86 -1.07 -7.98
C LEU A 89 -6.61 -2.05 -6.85
N GLY A 90 -6.54 -1.52 -5.65
CA GLY A 90 -6.49 -2.26 -4.41
C GLY A 90 -7.87 -2.61 -3.86
N TRP A 91 -7.90 -2.95 -2.59
CA TRP A 91 -9.10 -3.45 -1.93
C TRP A 91 -10.27 -2.46 -1.99
N ASN A 92 -11.43 -2.96 -2.42
CA ASN A 92 -12.66 -2.19 -2.59
C ASN A 92 -12.48 -0.92 -3.44
N GLY A 93 -11.72 -1.04 -4.54
CA GLY A 93 -11.56 0.03 -5.52
C GLY A 93 -10.66 1.19 -5.07
N ARG A 94 -9.95 1.07 -3.95
CA ARG A 94 -8.97 2.05 -3.51
C ARG A 94 -7.77 2.08 -4.45
N LEU A 95 -7.12 3.22 -4.56
CA LEU A 95 -5.93 3.32 -5.40
C LEU A 95 -4.83 2.40 -4.90
N ASN A 96 -4.23 1.67 -5.82
CA ASN A 96 -3.03 0.89 -5.62
C ASN A 96 -2.27 0.76 -6.94
N GLY A 97 -1.01 0.39 -6.89
CA GLY A 97 -0.24 0.14 -8.11
C GLY A 97 -0.53 -1.26 -8.67
N PRO A 98 -0.29 -1.46 -9.98
CA PRO A 98 -0.54 -2.75 -10.65
C PRO A 98 0.33 -3.89 -10.15
N VAL A 99 1.46 -3.59 -9.51
CA VAL A 99 2.38 -4.59 -8.93
C VAL A 99 2.31 -4.66 -7.42
N ASP A 100 1.44 -3.86 -6.80
CA ASP A 100 1.25 -3.83 -5.36
C ASP A 100 0.26 -4.91 -4.89
N ASN A 101 0.21 -5.12 -3.57
CA ASN A 101 -0.69 -6.09 -2.98
C ASN A 101 -2.17 -5.69 -3.20
N PRO A 102 -2.95 -6.48 -3.94
CA PRO A 102 -4.31 -6.13 -4.34
C PRO A 102 -5.32 -5.97 -3.20
N ILE A 103 -5.01 -6.47 -2.03
CA ILE A 103 -5.88 -6.37 -0.84
C ILE A 103 -5.48 -5.21 0.08
N SER A 104 -4.65 -4.31 -0.41
CA SER A 104 -4.23 -3.08 0.26
C SER A 104 -4.62 -1.84 -0.55
N SER A 105 -4.11 -0.70 -0.17
CA SER A 105 -4.08 0.54 -0.94
C SER A 105 -2.74 1.24 -0.70
N CYS A 106 -2.38 2.20 -1.51
CA CYS A 106 -1.18 3.00 -1.27
C CYS A 106 -1.13 3.51 0.17
N MET A 107 -2.20 4.18 0.60
CA MET A 107 -2.25 4.77 1.94
C MET A 107 -2.37 3.73 3.05
N SER A 108 -3.01 2.57 2.83
CA SER A 108 -3.17 1.55 3.88
C SER A 108 -1.83 0.99 4.35
N CYS A 109 -0.88 0.84 3.43
CA CYS A 109 0.48 0.44 3.78
C CYS A 109 1.29 1.62 4.34
N HIS A 110 1.26 2.76 3.65
CA HIS A 110 2.09 3.91 4.02
C HIS A 110 1.72 4.55 5.36
N MET A 111 0.45 4.51 5.77
CA MET A 111 0.04 5.05 7.07
C MET A 111 0.57 4.26 8.28
N THR A 112 1.03 3.01 8.05
CA THR A 112 1.67 2.21 9.11
C THR A 112 3.14 2.56 9.32
N ALA A 113 3.65 3.55 8.60
CA ALA A 113 5.05 3.98 8.69
C ALA A 113 5.33 4.64 10.05
N GLU A 114 6.02 3.93 10.91
CA GLU A 114 6.33 4.32 12.28
C GLU A 114 7.61 3.68 12.80
N SER A 115 8.13 4.16 13.92
CA SER A 115 9.30 3.60 14.59
C SER A 115 9.08 3.55 16.11
N PRO A 116 9.21 2.37 16.77
CA PRO A 116 9.38 1.06 16.13
C PRO A 116 8.12 0.65 15.37
N GLN A 117 8.27 -0.20 14.36
CA GLN A 117 7.13 -0.82 13.70
C GLN A 117 6.46 -1.83 14.64
N LEU A 118 5.25 -1.57 15.06
CA LEU A 118 4.52 -2.40 16.02
C LEU A 118 3.44 -3.25 15.36
N SER A 119 2.87 -2.79 14.27
CA SER A 119 1.92 -3.54 13.44
C SER A 119 2.51 -3.81 12.05
N PRO A 120 2.10 -4.90 11.38
CA PRO A 120 2.53 -5.15 10.00
C PRO A 120 1.93 -4.11 9.04
N MET A 121 2.58 -3.89 7.90
CA MET A 121 2.10 -2.95 6.87
C MET A 121 0.75 -3.35 6.28
N ASN A 122 0.40 -4.63 6.36
CA ASN A 122 -0.85 -5.16 5.83
C ASN A 122 -1.38 -6.23 6.79
N PRO A 123 -2.68 -6.35 7.00
CA PRO A 123 -3.25 -7.35 7.92
C PRO A 123 -2.90 -8.78 7.54
N THR A 124 -2.66 -9.07 6.26
CA THR A 124 -2.27 -10.42 5.79
C THR A 124 -0.81 -10.78 6.05
N PHE A 125 0.02 -9.85 6.49
CA PHE A 125 1.40 -10.12 6.87
C PHE A 125 1.53 -10.65 8.32
N GLN A 126 0.42 -10.94 8.95
CA GLN A 126 0.36 -11.63 10.22
C GLN A 126 0.44 -13.16 10.02
N ALA A 127 0.62 -13.90 11.12
CA ALA A 127 0.47 -15.35 11.07
C ALA A 127 -0.95 -15.70 10.56
N PRO A 128 -1.12 -16.78 9.79
CA PRO A 128 -2.41 -17.08 9.15
C PRO A 128 -3.61 -17.13 10.10
N ASP A 129 -3.40 -17.60 11.33
CA ASP A 129 -4.39 -17.66 12.40
C ASP A 129 -4.72 -16.30 13.03
N LYS A 130 -3.94 -15.26 12.70
CA LYS A 130 -4.09 -13.88 13.20
C LYS A 130 -4.59 -12.90 12.15
N VAL A 131 -4.78 -13.35 10.93
CA VAL A 131 -5.34 -12.51 9.87
C VAL A 131 -6.80 -12.24 10.17
N PRO A 132 -7.21 -10.98 10.37
CA PRO A 132 -8.60 -10.68 10.65
C PRO A 132 -9.49 -10.96 9.43
N PRO A 133 -10.75 -11.34 9.65
CA PRO A 133 -11.69 -11.49 8.55
C PRO A 133 -11.78 -10.21 7.72
N VAL A 134 -11.77 -10.38 6.40
CA VAL A 134 -11.86 -9.26 5.45
C VAL A 134 -13.11 -8.43 5.74
N GLY A 135 -12.96 -7.11 5.79
CA GLY A 135 -14.05 -6.17 6.09
C GLY A 135 -14.43 -6.07 7.57
N SER A 136 -13.86 -6.91 8.46
CA SER A 136 -14.09 -6.79 9.90
C SER A 136 -13.55 -5.46 10.46
N LYS A 137 -13.96 -5.13 11.69
CA LYS A 137 -13.44 -3.95 12.39
C LYS A 137 -11.92 -3.96 12.52
N GLU A 138 -11.36 -5.12 12.79
CA GLU A 138 -9.91 -5.33 12.90
C GLU A 138 -9.21 -5.15 11.55
N TRP A 139 -9.80 -5.67 10.47
CA TRP A 139 -9.33 -5.44 9.10
C TRP A 139 -9.36 -3.96 8.74
N MET A 140 -10.46 -3.26 9.06
CA MET A 140 -10.65 -1.84 8.76
C MET A 140 -9.69 -0.93 9.52
N ARG A 141 -8.96 -1.42 10.50
CA ARG A 141 -7.87 -0.68 11.13
C ARG A 141 -6.81 -0.24 10.12
N TRP A 142 -6.55 -1.06 9.09
CA TRP A 142 -5.62 -0.71 8.00
C TRP A 142 -6.22 0.20 6.93
N PHE A 143 -7.49 0.54 7.05
CA PHE A 143 -8.18 1.43 6.11
C PHE A 143 -8.78 2.66 6.80
N GLN A 144 -8.23 3.06 7.94
CA GLN A 144 -8.54 4.33 8.57
C GLN A 144 -7.73 5.47 7.94
N ASN A 145 -8.11 6.72 8.24
CA ASN A 145 -7.33 7.90 7.90
C ASN A 145 -6.49 8.31 9.11
N VAL A 146 -5.19 8.08 9.05
CA VAL A 146 -4.25 8.52 10.07
C VAL A 146 -3.79 9.92 9.72
N PRO A 147 -3.94 10.92 10.60
CA PRO A 147 -3.43 12.26 10.31
C PRO A 147 -1.91 12.27 10.18
N ALA A 148 -1.42 13.08 9.27
CA ALA A 148 0.02 13.27 9.10
C ALA A 148 0.71 13.64 10.42
N GLY A 149 1.87 13.04 10.68
CA GLY A 149 2.61 13.20 11.92
C GLY A 149 2.09 12.38 13.10
N GLN A 150 0.96 11.67 12.95
CA GLN A 150 0.47 10.74 13.95
C GLN A 150 0.95 9.32 13.64
N PRO A 151 1.33 8.51 14.65
CA PRO A 151 1.68 7.13 14.45
C PRO A 151 0.42 6.27 14.24
N PHE A 152 0.59 5.13 13.60
CA PHE A 152 -0.45 4.11 13.46
C PHE A 152 -0.74 3.42 14.80
N ASP A 153 0.30 3.12 15.56
CA ASP A 153 0.27 2.57 16.90
C ASP A 153 0.68 3.63 17.93
N ALA A 154 -0.14 3.85 18.95
CA ALA A 154 0.05 4.93 19.92
C ALA A 154 1.39 4.89 20.67
N ALA A 155 2.03 3.71 20.76
CA ALA A 155 3.32 3.55 21.42
C ALA A 155 4.53 3.79 20.49
N ALA A 156 4.30 4.06 19.22
CA ALA A 156 5.34 4.34 18.23
C ALA A 156 5.46 5.84 17.95
N LYS A 157 6.46 6.20 17.16
CA LYS A 157 6.64 7.54 16.59
C LYS A 157 6.37 7.49 15.10
N SER A 158 5.53 8.38 14.62
CA SER A 158 5.25 8.49 13.19
C SER A 158 6.51 8.81 12.39
N THR A 159 6.67 8.14 11.25
CA THR A 159 7.60 8.53 10.20
C THR A 159 6.87 9.20 9.03
N ASP A 160 5.69 9.70 9.31
CA ASP A 160 4.87 10.54 8.44
C ASP A 160 4.65 9.94 7.05
N TYR A 161 4.09 8.73 7.01
CA TYR A 161 3.83 7.96 5.79
C TYR A 161 5.08 7.48 5.05
N SER A 162 6.29 7.72 5.57
CA SER A 162 7.53 7.28 4.93
C SER A 162 7.98 5.91 5.43
N LEU A 163 7.61 4.87 4.71
CA LEU A 163 8.11 3.51 4.93
C LEU A 163 9.62 3.42 4.75
N GLN A 164 10.19 4.25 3.86
CA GLN A 164 11.63 4.33 3.63
C GLN A 164 12.36 4.86 4.88
N LEU A 165 11.80 5.88 5.53
CA LEU A 165 12.36 6.41 6.77
C LEU A 165 12.21 5.40 7.91
N ALA A 166 11.05 4.78 8.07
CA ALA A 166 10.82 3.74 9.07
C ALA A 166 11.79 2.57 8.89
N GLY A 167 11.93 2.07 7.67
CA GLY A 167 12.87 1.01 7.32
C GLY A 167 14.34 1.43 7.50
N GLY A 168 14.67 2.66 7.14
CA GLY A 168 16.01 3.22 7.35
C GLY A 168 16.40 3.29 8.81
N ILE A 169 15.49 3.72 9.69
CA ILE A 169 15.71 3.74 11.15
C ILE A 169 15.90 2.31 11.68
N ALA A 170 15.04 1.37 11.28
CA ALA A 170 15.14 -0.02 11.69
C ALA A 170 16.46 -0.67 11.23
N ASN A 171 16.87 -0.45 9.98
CA ASN A 171 18.13 -0.94 9.44
C ASN A 171 19.34 -0.33 10.12
N PHE A 172 19.30 0.96 10.48
CA PHE A 172 20.38 1.60 11.23
C PHE A 172 20.60 0.95 12.60
N TYR A 173 19.53 0.70 13.34
CA TYR A 173 19.67 0.04 14.63
C TYR A 173 20.09 -1.42 14.49
N ASP A 174 19.62 -2.14 13.50
CA ASP A 174 20.06 -3.50 13.23
C ASP A 174 21.56 -3.55 12.91
N TRP A 175 22.03 -2.66 12.04
CA TRP A 175 23.44 -2.50 11.72
C TRP A 175 24.25 -2.17 12.99
N LYS A 176 23.84 -1.19 13.77
CA LYS A 176 24.52 -0.77 15.00
C LYS A 176 24.58 -1.90 16.03
N CYS A 177 23.50 -2.68 16.16
CA CYS A 177 23.43 -3.77 17.11
C CYS A 177 24.22 -5.02 16.71
N THR A 178 24.52 -5.18 15.42
CA THR A 178 25.21 -6.35 14.88
C THR A 178 26.70 -6.14 14.63
N GLN A 179 27.16 -4.93 14.29
CA GLN A 179 28.55 -4.68 13.94
C GLN A 179 29.47 -4.61 15.15
N ASP A 180 29.01 -4.13 16.27
CA ASP A 180 29.89 -3.97 17.46
C ASP A 180 30.10 -5.28 18.22
N GLY A 181 29.54 -6.41 17.76
CA GLY A 181 29.65 -7.73 18.40
C GLY A 181 29.25 -7.72 19.88
N VAL A 182 28.96 -6.54 20.38
CA VAL A 182 28.48 -6.27 21.71
C VAL A 182 26.99 -6.05 21.57
N PHE A 183 26.23 -7.06 21.92
CA PHE A 183 24.84 -6.81 22.32
C PHE A 183 24.94 -5.73 23.39
N VAL A 184 24.53 -4.52 23.06
CA VAL A 184 24.36 -3.48 24.07
C VAL A 184 23.18 -3.94 24.90
N SER A 185 23.51 -4.78 25.90
CA SER A 185 22.58 -5.25 26.88
C SER A 185 21.98 -4.04 27.57
N GLY A 186 20.68 -3.83 27.41
CA GLY A 186 19.92 -2.76 28.04
C GLY A 186 19.23 -1.80 27.08
N GLY A 187 19.40 -1.92 25.80
CA GLY A 187 18.67 -1.08 24.86
C GLY A 187 17.50 -1.81 24.24
N ASN A 188 16.28 -1.48 24.65
CA ASN A 188 15.02 -1.86 24.02
C ASN A 188 15.02 -1.64 22.49
N LEU A 189 15.93 -0.82 21.98
CA LEU A 189 16.02 -0.41 20.58
C LEU A 189 16.51 -1.53 19.64
N CYS A 190 17.45 -2.37 20.07
CA CYS A 190 17.96 -3.47 19.24
C CYS A 190 16.92 -4.57 19.06
N GLU A 191 16.21 -4.93 20.10
CA GLU A 191 15.12 -5.90 20.03
C GLU A 191 13.91 -5.35 19.24
N GLN A 192 13.58 -4.09 19.44
CA GLN A 192 12.54 -3.39 18.68
C GLN A 192 12.88 -3.32 17.20
N SER A 193 14.14 -3.07 16.85
CA SER A 193 14.63 -3.04 15.48
C SER A 193 14.46 -4.38 14.77
N LYS A 194 14.86 -5.48 15.39
CA LYS A 194 14.65 -6.84 14.85
C LYS A 194 13.19 -7.13 14.60
N THR A 195 12.32 -6.79 15.52
CA THR A 195 10.88 -6.96 15.40
C THR A 195 10.32 -6.10 14.27
N SER A 196 10.72 -4.83 14.19
CA SER A 196 10.31 -3.89 13.13
C SER A 196 10.70 -4.40 11.75
N LEU A 197 11.94 -4.84 11.56
CA LEU A 197 12.39 -5.40 10.28
C LEU A 197 11.63 -6.66 9.90
N LYS A 198 11.32 -7.53 10.87
CA LYS A 198 10.50 -8.70 10.61
C LYS A 198 9.09 -8.34 10.14
N LEU A 199 8.45 -7.35 10.76
CA LEU A 199 7.12 -6.87 10.38
C LEU A 199 7.11 -6.20 9.01
N MET A 200 8.17 -5.48 8.65
CA MET A 200 8.33 -4.85 7.35
C MET A 200 8.66 -5.82 6.23
N ARG A 201 9.43 -6.87 6.55
CA ARG A 201 9.91 -7.87 5.59
C ARG A 201 9.10 -9.16 5.60
N SER A 202 7.92 -9.17 6.22
CA SER A 202 7.10 -10.36 6.26
C SER A 202 6.81 -10.81 4.82
N THR A 203 7.39 -11.95 4.47
CA THR A 203 7.27 -12.59 3.16
C THR A 203 6.16 -13.63 3.12
N THR A 204 5.29 -13.64 4.14
CA THR A 204 4.16 -14.54 4.10
C THR A 204 3.32 -14.16 2.88
N PRO A 205 3.29 -14.96 1.83
CA PRO A 205 2.45 -14.66 0.69
C PRO A 205 1.01 -14.54 1.19
N PRO A 206 0.23 -13.62 0.66
CA PRO A 206 -1.18 -13.53 0.99
C PRO A 206 -1.78 -14.91 0.75
N PRO A 207 -2.68 -15.38 1.61
CA PRO A 207 -3.36 -16.64 1.38
C PRO A 207 -3.96 -16.61 -0.02
N THR A 208 -3.73 -17.67 -0.78
CA THR A 208 -4.09 -17.82 -2.20
C THR A 208 -5.61 -17.80 -2.45
N VAL A 209 -6.39 -17.62 -1.41
CA VAL A 209 -7.86 -17.66 -1.46
C VAL A 209 -8.43 -16.42 -0.79
N TYR A 210 -8.21 -15.28 -1.39
CA TYR A 210 -9.20 -14.23 -1.30
C TYR A 210 -9.95 -14.22 -2.64
N PRO A 211 -11.27 -14.36 -2.64
CA PRO A 211 -12.05 -13.97 -3.80
C PRO A 211 -11.87 -12.46 -3.94
N VAL A 212 -10.79 -12.07 -4.56
CA VAL A 212 -10.63 -10.71 -5.04
C VAL A 212 -11.50 -10.67 -6.28
N GLU A 213 -12.79 -10.54 -6.08
CA GLU A 213 -13.61 -9.91 -7.08
C GLU A 213 -13.08 -8.48 -7.17
N ARG A 214 -12.06 -8.32 -7.95
CA ARG A 214 -11.61 -7.01 -8.40
C ARG A 214 -12.66 -6.56 -9.40
N GLY A 215 -13.75 -6.08 -8.83
CA GLY A 215 -14.85 -5.59 -9.63
C GLY A 215 -14.46 -4.30 -10.34
N VAL A 216 -13.84 -4.44 -11.46
CA VAL A 216 -14.11 -3.56 -12.55
C VAL A 216 -15.07 -4.35 -13.42
N SER A 217 -16.37 -4.19 -13.19
CA SER A 217 -17.30 -4.49 -14.24
C SER A 217 -16.82 -3.65 -15.42
N ASN A 218 -16.53 -4.30 -16.53
CA ASN A 218 -16.54 -3.65 -17.83
C ASN A 218 -17.94 -3.04 -17.97
N GLN A 219 -18.16 -1.87 -17.43
CA GLN A 219 -19.19 -1.02 -17.95
C GLN A 219 -18.68 -0.66 -19.33
N GLU A 220 -19.20 -1.38 -20.26
CA GLU A 220 -19.16 -1.11 -21.68
C GLU A 220 -19.29 0.39 -21.85
N LEU A 221 -18.20 0.98 -22.33
CA LEU A 221 -18.25 2.29 -22.93
C LEU A 221 -18.90 2.05 -24.31
N GLU A 222 -20.25 2.08 -24.35
CA GLU A 222 -20.96 2.43 -25.56
C GLU A 222 -20.78 3.92 -25.87
#